data_f6f849a78e13c84ca36d15af1c3327c7
#
_entry.id   f6f849a78e13c84ca36d15af1c3327c7
#
_cell.length_a   1.000
_cell.length_b   1.000
_cell.length_c   1.000
_cell.angle_alpha   90.00
_cell.angle_beta   90.00
_cell.angle_gamma   90.00
#
_symmetry.space_group_name_H-M   'P 1'
#
loop_
_entity.id
_entity.type
_entity.pdbx_description
1 polymer ?
#
loop_
_entity_poly.entity_id
_entity_poly.type
_entity_poly.pdbx_seq_one_letter_code
_entity_poly.pdbx_strand_id
1 'polypeptide(L)'
;MTDPAVSIILRSFNEAWALRDTLPALQAQEYKDWELIVIDSGSSDGSVELIRRAQPQEFVEIAPHEYNPSRVMNQGMRLSRAPLAVFLNADATPVGSNWLSPLVVALRDRQTAAVFGRQIPRPHCQAVYACDYDRCFGPNRESAAWDHFFSMVSSGLRKDIWAQRGFDERLQYSEDDEYTRWCRAQGYQVRYVPESVVIHSHNYTPAQAAKRSFGEGYALAAVWPGQKQDLRWPKTVLGGWLNDIRRDLRFCWRRRRLNELPHAMRIRWRQRCARLAGFQAGWAAYREATPEQNEALPSGRKSQSHG
;
A
#
# COMPACT_ATOMS: atom_id res chain seq x y z
N MET A 1 4.83 -12.09 -32.27
CA MET A 1 3.70 -11.76 -31.39
C MET A 1 3.92 -10.32 -30.98
N THR A 2 2.89 -9.49 -30.99
CA THR A 2 2.95 -8.09 -30.49
C THR A 2 3.02 -8.13 -28.97
N ASP A 3 3.78 -7.20 -28.37
CA ASP A 3 3.80 -7.06 -26.92
C ASP A 3 2.41 -6.67 -26.39
N PRO A 4 2.01 -7.18 -25.22
CA PRO A 4 0.72 -6.83 -24.61
C PRO A 4 0.68 -5.35 -24.21
N ALA A 5 -0.52 -4.79 -24.10
CA ALA A 5 -0.66 -3.41 -23.65
C ALA A 5 -0.46 -3.25 -22.14
N VAL A 6 -0.69 -4.32 -21.36
CA VAL A 6 -0.61 -4.32 -19.89
C VAL A 6 0.02 -5.59 -19.37
N SER A 7 0.92 -5.50 -18.39
CA SER A 7 1.38 -6.63 -17.59
C SER A 7 0.72 -6.57 -16.21
N ILE A 8 -0.06 -7.61 -15.87
CA ILE A 8 -0.59 -7.77 -14.51
C ILE A 8 0.46 -8.51 -13.68
N ILE A 9 0.96 -7.87 -12.63
CA ILE A 9 1.95 -8.43 -11.70
C ILE A 9 1.22 -8.83 -10.42
N LEU A 10 1.04 -10.14 -10.22
CA LEU A 10 0.37 -10.70 -9.06
C LEU A 10 1.42 -11.18 -8.05
N ARG A 11 1.31 -10.72 -6.80
CA ARG A 11 2.17 -11.13 -5.68
C ARG A 11 1.40 -12.06 -4.77
N SER A 12 2.00 -13.20 -4.41
CA SER A 12 1.36 -14.25 -3.61
C SER A 12 2.26 -14.76 -2.49
N PHE A 13 1.66 -15.06 -1.34
CA PHE A 13 2.25 -15.83 -0.25
C PHE A 13 1.18 -16.45 0.65
N ASN A 14 0.97 -17.77 0.54
CA ASN A 14 -0.01 -18.53 1.32
C ASN A 14 -1.45 -17.95 1.22
N GLU A 15 -1.91 -17.74 0.00
CA GLU A 15 -3.20 -17.12 -0.29
C GLU A 15 -4.08 -17.99 -1.21
N ALA A 16 -3.95 -19.34 -1.12
CA ALA A 16 -4.78 -20.26 -1.90
C ALA A 16 -6.29 -20.04 -1.70
N TRP A 17 -6.69 -19.61 -0.51
CA TRP A 17 -8.06 -19.29 -0.17
C TRP A 17 -8.64 -18.12 -1.00
N ALA A 18 -7.82 -17.13 -1.34
CA ALA A 18 -8.22 -15.96 -2.12
C ALA A 18 -7.98 -16.15 -3.63
N LEU A 19 -6.91 -16.85 -4.02
CA LEU A 19 -6.58 -17.14 -5.41
C LEU A 19 -7.69 -17.88 -6.15
N ARG A 20 -8.49 -18.69 -5.44
CA ARG A 20 -9.67 -19.38 -6.00
C ARG A 20 -10.71 -18.43 -6.58
N ASP A 21 -10.78 -17.21 -6.07
CA ASP A 21 -11.67 -16.15 -6.55
C ASP A 21 -10.93 -15.14 -7.42
N THR A 22 -9.70 -14.79 -7.06
CA THR A 22 -8.92 -13.74 -7.74
C THR A 22 -8.50 -14.16 -9.16
N LEU A 23 -8.03 -15.40 -9.37
CA LEU A 23 -7.60 -15.85 -10.70
C LEU A 23 -8.77 -15.91 -11.70
N PRO A 24 -9.93 -16.51 -11.37
CA PRO A 24 -11.10 -16.44 -12.24
C PRO A 24 -11.59 -15.00 -12.50
N ALA A 25 -11.54 -14.12 -11.49
CA ALA A 25 -11.94 -12.73 -11.68
C ALA A 25 -11.00 -11.98 -12.65
N LEU A 26 -9.71 -12.30 -12.68
CA LEU A 26 -8.77 -11.78 -13.68
C LEU A 26 -9.11 -12.29 -15.08
N GLN A 27 -9.38 -13.57 -15.23
CA GLN A 27 -9.74 -14.16 -16.54
C GLN A 27 -11.05 -13.60 -17.10
N ALA A 28 -11.98 -13.22 -16.21
CA ALA A 28 -13.26 -12.63 -16.55
C ALA A 28 -13.20 -11.16 -16.98
N GLN A 29 -12.03 -10.49 -16.88
CA GLN A 29 -11.94 -9.09 -17.29
C GLN A 29 -12.26 -8.89 -18.77
N GLU A 30 -13.00 -7.82 -19.11
CA GLU A 30 -13.36 -7.46 -20.49
C GLU A 30 -12.15 -6.98 -21.28
N TYR A 31 -11.25 -6.24 -20.65
CA TYR A 31 -9.98 -5.85 -21.25
C TYR A 31 -9.09 -7.07 -21.40
N LYS A 32 -8.75 -7.50 -22.64
CA LYS A 32 -8.08 -8.77 -22.92
C LYS A 32 -6.60 -8.66 -23.30
N ASP A 33 -6.13 -7.48 -23.64
CA ASP A 33 -4.75 -7.26 -24.10
C ASP A 33 -3.79 -7.10 -22.91
N TRP A 34 -3.59 -8.21 -22.18
CA TRP A 34 -2.72 -8.29 -21.00
C TRP A 34 -2.00 -9.63 -20.88
N GLU A 35 -0.88 -9.61 -20.18
CA GLU A 35 -0.16 -10.79 -19.72
C GLU A 35 -0.21 -10.89 -18.19
N LEU A 36 -0.06 -12.11 -17.65
CA LEU A 36 0.01 -12.38 -16.23
C LEU A 36 1.44 -12.76 -15.83
N ILE A 37 2.00 -12.04 -14.89
CA ILE A 37 3.28 -12.33 -14.24
C ILE A 37 2.96 -12.62 -12.78
N VAL A 38 3.39 -13.77 -12.26
CA VAL A 38 3.16 -14.12 -10.86
C VAL A 38 4.48 -14.28 -10.14
N ILE A 39 4.61 -13.67 -8.97
CA ILE A 39 5.76 -13.86 -8.08
C ILE A 39 5.23 -14.40 -6.75
N ASP A 40 5.56 -15.66 -6.47
CA ASP A 40 5.19 -16.35 -5.24
C ASP A 40 6.38 -16.40 -4.28
N SER A 41 6.13 -16.08 -3.02
CA SER A 41 7.17 -15.96 -1.99
C SER A 41 7.35 -17.24 -1.16
N GLY A 42 7.22 -18.42 -1.81
CA GLY A 42 7.42 -19.73 -1.20
C GLY A 42 6.18 -20.22 -0.45
N SER A 43 5.03 -20.18 -1.09
CA SER A 43 3.77 -20.69 -0.55
C SER A 43 3.78 -22.20 -0.36
N SER A 44 3.10 -22.67 0.68
CA SER A 44 2.96 -24.09 1.05
C SER A 44 1.51 -24.55 1.26
N ASP A 45 0.53 -23.71 0.91
CA ASP A 45 -0.91 -23.91 1.17
C ASP A 45 -1.74 -24.33 -0.05
N GLY A 46 -1.07 -24.65 -1.19
CA GLY A 46 -1.73 -24.96 -2.46
C GLY A 46 -1.85 -23.75 -3.40
N SER A 47 -1.30 -22.58 -3.05
CA SER A 47 -1.26 -21.40 -3.90
C SER A 47 -0.54 -21.67 -5.22
N VAL A 48 0.61 -22.34 -5.18
CA VAL A 48 1.46 -22.65 -6.34
C VAL A 48 0.70 -23.49 -7.39
N GLU A 49 -0.06 -24.49 -6.96
CA GLU A 49 -0.87 -25.34 -7.84
C GLU A 49 -1.97 -24.54 -8.54
N LEU A 50 -2.62 -23.61 -7.82
CA LEU A 50 -3.63 -22.74 -8.41
C LEU A 50 -3.03 -21.78 -9.44
N ILE A 51 -1.87 -21.20 -9.13
CA ILE A 51 -1.13 -20.30 -10.02
C ILE A 51 -0.73 -21.04 -11.30
N ARG A 52 -0.13 -22.23 -11.18
CA ARG A 52 0.28 -23.03 -12.37
C ARG A 52 -0.90 -23.39 -13.27
N ARG A 53 -2.07 -23.69 -12.69
CA ARG A 53 -3.31 -23.95 -13.46
C ARG A 53 -3.81 -22.71 -14.22
N ALA A 54 -3.53 -21.52 -13.73
CA ALA A 54 -3.89 -20.26 -14.40
C ALA A 54 -2.99 -19.94 -15.59
N GLN A 55 -1.88 -20.69 -15.78
CA GLN A 55 -0.93 -20.58 -16.91
C GLN A 55 -0.42 -19.13 -17.11
N PRO A 56 0.20 -18.51 -16.09
CA PRO A 56 0.79 -17.18 -16.28
C PRO A 56 1.89 -17.21 -17.33
N GLN A 57 2.13 -16.09 -18.02
CA GLN A 57 3.22 -15.94 -18.97
C GLN A 57 4.60 -16.03 -18.29
N GLU A 58 4.68 -15.54 -17.06
CA GLU A 58 5.87 -15.67 -16.22
C GLU A 58 5.45 -16.10 -14.81
N PHE A 59 6.14 -17.11 -14.27
CA PHE A 59 5.95 -17.55 -12.89
C PHE A 59 7.30 -17.71 -12.19
N VAL A 60 7.48 -16.93 -11.14
CA VAL A 60 8.71 -16.91 -10.32
C VAL A 60 8.38 -17.32 -8.89
N GLU A 61 9.10 -18.31 -8.40
CA GLU A 61 9.08 -18.70 -6.99
C GLU A 61 10.37 -18.17 -6.32
N ILE A 62 10.23 -17.47 -5.21
CA ILE A 62 11.35 -16.99 -4.39
C ILE A 62 11.26 -17.60 -2.98
N ALA A 63 12.40 -17.80 -2.32
CA ALA A 63 12.38 -18.29 -0.96
C ALA A 63 11.81 -17.23 0.01
N PRO A 64 11.05 -17.63 1.06
CA PRO A 64 10.43 -16.66 2.00
C PRO A 64 11.42 -15.69 2.65
N HIS A 65 12.66 -16.11 2.88
CA HIS A 65 13.71 -15.28 3.47
C HIS A 65 14.31 -14.25 2.49
N GLU A 66 14.10 -14.43 1.19
CA GLU A 66 14.53 -13.50 0.14
C GLU A 66 13.49 -12.39 -0.12
N TYR A 67 12.31 -12.52 0.49
CA TYR A 67 11.23 -11.56 0.27
C TYR A 67 11.61 -10.15 0.73
N ASN A 68 11.56 -9.25 -0.22
CA ASN A 68 11.60 -7.82 -0.02
C ASN A 68 10.56 -7.18 -0.97
N PRO A 69 9.61 -6.36 -0.49
CA PRO A 69 8.53 -5.86 -1.33
C PRO A 69 9.03 -5.05 -2.53
N SER A 70 10.02 -4.18 -2.35
CA SER A 70 10.62 -3.39 -3.42
C SER A 70 11.30 -4.27 -4.48
N ARG A 71 12.05 -5.30 -4.03
CA ARG A 71 12.74 -6.23 -4.93
C ARG A 71 11.76 -7.03 -5.76
N VAL A 72 10.69 -7.54 -5.15
CA VAL A 72 9.62 -8.28 -5.83
C VAL A 72 8.92 -7.40 -6.86
N MET A 73 8.59 -6.16 -6.51
CA MET A 73 7.98 -5.23 -7.46
C MET A 73 8.92 -4.86 -8.61
N ASN A 74 10.18 -4.58 -8.32
CA ASN A 74 11.19 -4.33 -9.35
C ASN A 74 11.38 -5.54 -10.26
N GLN A 75 11.37 -6.74 -9.73
CA GLN A 75 11.44 -7.98 -10.52
C GLN A 75 10.24 -8.11 -11.46
N GLY A 76 9.03 -7.90 -10.97
CA GLY A 76 7.82 -7.91 -11.79
C GLY A 76 7.87 -6.88 -12.92
N MET A 77 8.35 -5.67 -12.62
CA MET A 77 8.55 -4.61 -13.63
C MET A 77 9.60 -4.98 -14.69
N ARG A 78 10.69 -5.65 -14.30
CA ARG A 78 11.70 -6.14 -15.26
C ARG A 78 11.16 -7.22 -16.20
N LEU A 79 10.37 -8.15 -15.67
CA LEU A 79 9.73 -9.23 -16.44
C LEU A 79 8.61 -8.73 -17.34
N SER A 80 7.98 -7.62 -17.00
CA SER A 80 6.92 -7.00 -17.77
C SER A 80 7.37 -6.64 -19.19
N ARG A 81 6.61 -7.07 -20.21
CA ARG A 81 6.82 -6.68 -21.62
C ARG A 81 6.02 -5.44 -21.99
N ALA A 82 4.90 -5.21 -21.31
CA ALA A 82 4.01 -4.10 -21.58
C ALA A 82 4.56 -2.75 -21.12
N PRO A 83 4.12 -1.64 -21.75
CA PRO A 83 4.44 -0.27 -21.31
C PRO A 83 3.74 0.10 -20.00
N LEU A 84 2.66 -0.58 -19.64
CA LEU A 84 1.87 -0.37 -18.43
C LEU A 84 1.91 -1.64 -17.57
N ALA A 85 2.17 -1.48 -16.28
CA ALA A 85 2.13 -2.56 -15.31
C ALA A 85 1.01 -2.30 -14.28
N VAL A 86 0.23 -3.34 -13.98
CA VAL A 86 -0.81 -3.30 -12.95
C VAL A 86 -0.47 -4.32 -11.87
N PHE A 87 -0.29 -3.86 -10.65
CA PHE A 87 -0.02 -4.69 -9.48
C PHE A 87 -1.33 -5.12 -8.82
N LEU A 88 -1.37 -6.38 -8.42
CA LEU A 88 -2.46 -6.96 -7.66
C LEU A 88 -1.91 -7.90 -6.59
N ASN A 89 -2.36 -7.74 -5.35
CA ASN A 89 -2.12 -8.75 -4.33
C ASN A 89 -3.04 -9.95 -4.58
N ALA A 90 -2.56 -11.16 -4.33
CA ALA A 90 -3.33 -12.39 -4.57
C ALA A 90 -4.65 -12.44 -3.78
N ASP A 91 -4.70 -11.76 -2.63
CA ASP A 91 -5.89 -11.63 -1.79
C ASP A 91 -6.76 -10.41 -2.09
N ALA A 92 -6.49 -9.69 -3.17
CA ALA A 92 -7.30 -8.58 -3.65
C ALA A 92 -8.12 -9.00 -4.87
N THR A 93 -9.37 -9.41 -4.65
CA THR A 93 -10.23 -9.95 -5.70
C THR A 93 -10.92 -8.84 -6.48
N PRO A 94 -10.71 -8.72 -7.81
CA PRO A 94 -11.43 -7.78 -8.67
C PRO A 94 -12.95 -7.92 -8.59
N VAL A 95 -13.68 -6.80 -8.56
CA VAL A 95 -15.13 -6.78 -8.55
C VAL A 95 -15.64 -6.56 -9.98
N GLY A 96 -16.37 -7.56 -10.50
CA GLY A 96 -16.89 -7.51 -11.87
C GLY A 96 -15.83 -7.65 -12.94
N SER A 97 -16.23 -7.40 -14.19
CA SER A 97 -15.41 -7.59 -15.39
C SER A 97 -14.68 -6.33 -15.86
N ASN A 98 -14.87 -5.20 -15.19
CA ASN A 98 -14.31 -3.91 -15.60
C ASN A 98 -13.35 -3.30 -14.56
N TRP A 99 -12.60 -4.12 -13.83
CA TRP A 99 -11.60 -3.64 -12.87
C TRP A 99 -10.36 -3.06 -13.58
N LEU A 100 -9.88 -3.71 -14.65
CA LEU A 100 -8.62 -3.37 -15.30
C LEU A 100 -8.72 -2.11 -16.18
N SER A 101 -9.79 -1.96 -16.95
CA SER A 101 -9.94 -0.87 -17.94
C SER A 101 -9.78 0.53 -17.36
N PRO A 102 -10.38 0.91 -16.21
CA PRO A 102 -10.23 2.26 -15.67
C PRO A 102 -8.79 2.60 -15.28
N LEU A 103 -8.01 1.62 -14.76
CA LEU A 103 -6.59 1.81 -14.44
C LEU A 103 -5.79 2.07 -15.72
N VAL A 104 -6.04 1.28 -16.76
CA VAL A 104 -5.36 1.41 -18.06
C VAL A 104 -5.66 2.77 -18.69
N VAL A 105 -6.92 3.18 -18.69
CA VAL A 105 -7.34 4.49 -19.24
C VAL A 105 -6.64 5.63 -18.51
N ALA A 106 -6.59 5.58 -17.19
CA ALA A 106 -5.95 6.62 -16.40
C ALA A 106 -4.42 6.69 -16.61
N LEU A 107 -3.76 5.53 -16.86
CA LEU A 107 -2.31 5.45 -17.14
C LEU A 107 -1.92 5.86 -18.56
N ARG A 108 -2.86 5.95 -19.52
CA ARG A 108 -2.58 6.47 -20.87
C ARG A 108 -2.19 7.94 -20.87
N ASP A 109 -2.61 8.68 -19.87
CA ASP A 109 -2.14 10.04 -19.66
C ASP A 109 -0.65 10.02 -19.28
N ARG A 110 0.19 10.64 -20.12
CA ARG A 110 1.65 10.66 -19.94
C ARG A 110 2.12 11.39 -18.69
N GLN A 111 1.30 12.26 -18.12
CA GLN A 111 1.60 12.93 -16.85
C GLN A 111 1.29 12.06 -15.62
N THR A 112 0.56 10.95 -15.80
CA THR A 112 0.20 10.04 -14.71
C THR A 112 1.25 8.95 -14.56
N ALA A 113 2.04 8.98 -13.47
CA ALA A 113 3.04 7.96 -13.15
C ALA A 113 2.43 6.71 -12.52
N ALA A 114 1.46 6.92 -11.64
CA ALA A 114 0.86 5.85 -10.85
C ALA A 114 -0.64 6.07 -10.65
N VAL A 115 -1.38 4.97 -10.58
CA VAL A 115 -2.81 4.94 -10.27
C VAL A 115 -3.10 3.90 -9.21
N PHE A 116 -4.15 4.07 -8.42
CA PHE A 116 -4.61 3.04 -7.48
C PHE A 116 -6.13 2.98 -7.42
N GLY A 117 -6.63 1.75 -7.29
CA GLY A 117 -8.05 1.44 -7.26
C GLY A 117 -8.66 1.56 -5.88
N ARG A 118 -9.98 1.42 -5.84
CA ARG A 118 -10.80 1.36 -4.65
C ARG A 118 -10.73 -0.02 -4.03
N GLN A 119 -10.52 -0.06 -2.72
CA GLN A 119 -10.62 -1.29 -1.94
C GLN A 119 -11.90 -1.24 -1.10
N ILE A 120 -12.67 -2.32 -1.13
CA ILE A 120 -13.82 -2.52 -0.25
C ILE A 120 -13.54 -3.68 0.70
N PRO A 121 -13.87 -3.55 1.99
CA PRO A 121 -13.58 -4.60 2.94
C PRO A 121 -14.47 -5.83 2.73
N ARG A 122 -13.96 -7.01 3.07
CA ARG A 122 -14.74 -8.26 3.11
C ARG A 122 -15.89 -8.16 4.11
N PRO A 123 -16.97 -8.93 3.95
CA PRO A 123 -18.15 -8.87 4.85
C PRO A 123 -17.81 -9.07 6.33
N HIS A 124 -16.83 -9.92 6.64
CA HIS A 124 -16.39 -10.22 8.01
C HIS A 124 -15.24 -9.33 8.52
N CYS A 125 -14.92 -8.24 7.81
CA CYS A 125 -13.90 -7.30 8.23
C CYS A 125 -14.30 -6.66 9.58
N GLN A 126 -13.38 -6.66 10.54
CA GLN A 126 -13.58 -6.02 11.83
C GLN A 126 -13.81 -4.51 11.68
N ALA A 127 -14.64 -3.93 12.54
CA ALA A 127 -15.08 -2.55 12.44
C ALA A 127 -13.92 -1.55 12.40
N VAL A 128 -12.85 -1.80 13.16
CA VAL A 128 -11.65 -0.96 13.20
C VAL A 128 -10.99 -0.83 11.82
N TYR A 129 -10.85 -1.94 11.09
CA TYR A 129 -10.25 -1.94 9.75
C TYR A 129 -11.26 -1.46 8.70
N ALA A 130 -12.54 -1.86 8.80
CA ALA A 130 -13.58 -1.34 7.93
C ALA A 130 -13.70 0.20 7.99
N CYS A 131 -13.51 0.78 9.17
CA CYS A 131 -13.43 2.24 9.35
C CYS A 131 -12.24 2.84 8.57
N ASP A 132 -11.07 2.19 8.60
CA ASP A 132 -9.90 2.65 7.84
C ASP A 132 -10.13 2.55 6.33
N TYR A 133 -10.77 1.47 5.83
CA TYR A 133 -11.14 1.36 4.42
C TYR A 133 -12.11 2.46 3.99
N ASP A 134 -13.11 2.78 4.81
CA ASP A 134 -14.06 3.88 4.53
C ASP A 134 -13.34 5.24 4.43
N ARG A 135 -12.39 5.49 5.33
CA ARG A 135 -11.55 6.71 5.31
C ARG A 135 -10.61 6.80 4.13
N CYS A 136 -10.04 5.66 3.72
CA CYS A 136 -9.06 5.63 2.64
C CYS A 136 -9.71 5.58 1.24
N PHE A 137 -10.81 4.86 1.09
CA PHE A 137 -11.38 4.52 -0.23
C PHE A 137 -12.88 4.79 -0.34
N GLY A 138 -13.54 5.23 0.72
CA GLY A 138 -14.97 5.53 0.72
C GLY A 138 -15.35 6.73 -0.15
N PRO A 139 -16.65 6.97 -0.39
CA PRO A 139 -17.11 8.07 -1.24
C PRO A 139 -16.71 9.46 -0.70
N ASN A 140 -16.62 9.59 0.63
CA ASN A 140 -16.15 10.81 1.31
C ASN A 140 -14.80 10.58 1.97
N ARG A 141 -13.88 9.96 1.26
CA ARG A 141 -12.58 9.55 1.79
C ARG A 141 -11.76 10.72 2.34
N GLU A 142 -11.24 10.56 3.54
CA GLU A 142 -10.31 11.51 4.15
C GLU A 142 -8.97 11.56 3.39
N SER A 143 -8.59 10.44 2.77
CA SER A 143 -7.34 10.30 2.01
C SER A 143 -7.23 11.26 0.81
N ALA A 144 -8.34 11.85 0.35
CA ALA A 144 -8.32 12.86 -0.70
C ALA A 144 -7.56 14.13 -0.31
N ALA A 145 -7.49 14.42 1.00
CA ALA A 145 -6.76 15.56 1.54
C ALA A 145 -5.34 15.21 2.02
N TRP A 146 -4.88 13.98 1.80
CA TRP A 146 -3.53 13.56 2.19
C TRP A 146 -2.59 13.70 0.99
N ASP A 147 -1.49 14.41 1.19
CA ASP A 147 -0.55 14.75 0.11
C ASP A 147 0.15 13.53 -0.51
N HIS A 148 0.11 12.39 0.17
CA HIS A 148 0.95 11.24 -0.19
C HIS A 148 0.23 9.89 -0.12
N PHE A 149 -1.10 9.83 -0.07
CA PHE A 149 -1.78 8.55 -0.02
C PHE A 149 -1.67 7.79 -1.34
N PHE A 150 -1.25 6.54 -1.24
CA PHE A 150 -1.20 5.56 -2.31
C PHE A 150 -1.39 4.14 -1.73
N SER A 151 -1.76 3.18 -2.55
CA SER A 151 -1.84 1.78 -2.12
C SER A 151 -1.49 0.84 -3.26
N MET A 152 -0.47 0.03 -3.06
CA MET A 152 0.06 -0.91 -4.04
C MET A 152 -0.83 -2.16 -4.24
N VAL A 153 -1.80 -2.42 -3.38
CA VAL A 153 -2.66 -3.62 -3.38
C VAL A 153 -3.38 -3.84 -4.72
N SER A 154 -3.89 -2.77 -5.31
CA SER A 154 -4.51 -2.72 -6.64
C SER A 154 -4.13 -1.39 -7.27
N SER A 155 -3.08 -1.40 -8.05
CA SER A 155 -2.47 -0.17 -8.56
C SER A 155 -1.89 -0.38 -9.94
N GLY A 156 -1.52 0.70 -10.61
CA GLY A 156 -0.84 0.62 -11.90
C GLY A 156 0.26 1.66 -12.02
N LEU A 157 1.29 1.33 -12.78
CA LEU A 157 2.46 2.17 -13.01
C LEU A 157 2.80 2.22 -14.50
N ARG A 158 3.41 3.32 -14.91
CA ARG A 158 4.07 3.42 -16.22
C ARG A 158 5.48 2.88 -16.13
N LYS A 159 5.83 1.97 -17.05
CA LYS A 159 7.16 1.34 -17.10
C LYS A 159 8.27 2.34 -17.45
N ASP A 160 8.01 3.30 -18.33
CA ASP A 160 8.97 4.34 -18.73
C ASP A 160 9.34 5.30 -17.57
N ILE A 161 8.41 5.56 -16.65
CA ILE A 161 8.69 6.34 -15.45
C ILE A 161 9.41 5.49 -14.40
N TRP A 162 8.97 4.25 -14.17
CA TRP A 162 9.65 3.32 -13.27
C TRP A 162 11.10 3.08 -13.70
N ALA A 163 11.38 2.98 -15.00
CA ALA A 163 12.72 2.76 -15.53
C ALA A 163 13.73 3.87 -15.18
N GLN A 164 13.25 5.05 -14.82
CA GLN A 164 14.12 6.17 -14.40
C GLN A 164 14.77 5.92 -13.04
N ARG A 165 14.13 5.14 -12.16
CA ARG A 165 14.61 4.93 -10.79
C ARG A 165 14.31 3.55 -10.20
N GLY A 166 13.07 3.04 -10.33
CA GLY A 166 12.58 1.85 -9.63
C GLY A 166 12.23 2.11 -8.15
N PHE A 167 11.84 1.03 -7.46
CA PHE A 167 11.59 1.05 -6.01
C PHE A 167 12.91 0.91 -5.25
N ASP A 168 13.02 1.57 -4.09
CA ASP A 168 14.20 1.47 -3.23
C ASP A 168 14.23 0.13 -2.49
N GLU A 169 15.12 -0.78 -2.88
CA GLU A 169 15.23 -2.13 -2.34
C GLU A 169 15.77 -2.18 -0.89
N ARG A 170 16.17 -1.05 -0.32
CA ARG A 170 16.53 -0.94 1.11
C ARG A 170 15.30 -0.89 2.01
N LEU A 171 14.14 -0.53 1.47
CA LEU A 171 12.89 -0.40 2.22
C LEU A 171 12.15 -1.74 2.32
N GLN A 172 11.70 -2.06 3.54
CA GLN A 172 10.83 -3.20 3.84
C GLN A 172 9.35 -2.80 4.05
N TYR A 173 9.09 -1.51 4.18
CA TYR A 173 7.77 -0.90 4.34
C TYR A 173 7.77 0.48 3.70
N SER A 174 6.58 0.93 3.26
CA SER A 174 6.36 2.26 2.65
C SER A 174 7.19 2.53 1.39
N GLU A 175 7.61 1.49 0.71
CA GLU A 175 8.32 1.57 -0.57
C GLU A 175 7.46 2.21 -1.66
N ASP A 176 6.15 2.01 -1.59
CA ASP A 176 5.15 2.59 -2.46
C ASP A 176 4.93 4.09 -2.17
N ASP A 177 4.88 4.48 -0.91
CA ASP A 177 4.84 5.89 -0.49
C ASP A 177 6.12 6.62 -0.93
N GLU A 178 7.27 6.00 -0.78
CA GLU A 178 8.56 6.56 -1.17
C GLU A 178 8.63 6.78 -2.69
N TYR A 179 8.29 5.76 -3.48
CA TYR A 179 8.28 5.85 -4.93
C TYR A 179 7.30 6.90 -5.45
N THR A 180 6.07 6.91 -4.94
CA THR A 180 5.05 7.88 -5.39
C THR A 180 5.34 9.31 -4.93
N ARG A 181 6.03 9.48 -3.78
CA ARG A 181 6.57 10.77 -3.38
C ARG A 181 7.60 11.28 -4.39
N TRP A 182 8.53 10.41 -4.82
CA TRP A 182 9.49 10.76 -5.87
C TRP A 182 8.76 11.14 -7.17
N CYS A 183 7.78 10.36 -7.62
CA CYS A 183 7.00 10.69 -8.80
C CYS A 183 6.39 12.10 -8.72
N ARG A 184 5.78 12.46 -7.59
CA ARG A 184 5.21 13.79 -7.38
C ARG A 184 6.27 14.89 -7.38
N ALA A 185 7.45 14.63 -6.81
CA ALA A 185 8.57 15.57 -6.82
C ALA A 185 9.13 15.82 -8.24
N GLN A 186 8.97 14.87 -9.16
CA GLN A 186 9.27 15.02 -10.59
C GLN A 186 8.14 15.68 -11.39
N GLY A 187 7.04 16.07 -10.75
CA GLY A 187 5.87 16.71 -11.40
C GLY A 187 4.86 15.71 -11.97
N TYR A 188 5.02 14.41 -11.75
CA TYR A 188 4.04 13.43 -12.19
C TYR A 188 2.82 13.36 -11.27
N GLN A 189 1.69 12.97 -11.83
CA GLN A 189 0.45 12.74 -11.11
C GLN A 189 0.38 11.33 -10.56
N VAL A 190 -0.21 11.20 -9.36
CA VAL A 190 -0.61 9.93 -8.75
C VAL A 190 -2.13 10.00 -8.52
N ARG A 191 -2.91 9.13 -9.19
CA ARG A 191 -4.36 9.28 -9.29
C ARG A 191 -5.11 8.13 -8.64
N TYR A 192 -6.17 8.48 -7.94
CA TYR A 192 -7.16 7.52 -7.45
C TYR A 192 -8.20 7.23 -8.53
N VAL A 193 -8.50 5.94 -8.76
CA VAL A 193 -9.44 5.44 -9.77
C VAL A 193 -10.55 4.65 -9.06
N PRO A 194 -11.61 5.33 -8.59
CA PRO A 194 -12.65 4.69 -7.76
C PRO A 194 -13.48 3.65 -8.51
N GLU A 195 -13.48 3.66 -9.84
CA GLU A 195 -14.17 2.71 -10.70
C GLU A 195 -13.47 1.33 -10.73
N SER A 196 -12.17 1.30 -10.45
CA SER A 196 -11.40 0.06 -10.32
C SER A 196 -11.53 -0.46 -8.89
N VAL A 197 -12.34 -1.50 -8.69
CA VAL A 197 -12.72 -1.97 -7.34
C VAL A 197 -12.19 -3.37 -7.09
N VAL A 198 -11.60 -3.57 -5.92
CA VAL A 198 -11.23 -4.91 -5.40
C VAL A 198 -11.82 -5.14 -4.00
N ILE A 199 -12.14 -6.40 -3.69
CA ILE A 199 -12.43 -6.83 -2.32
C ILE A 199 -11.12 -7.21 -1.66
N HIS A 200 -10.72 -6.45 -0.62
CA HIS A 200 -9.49 -6.70 0.12
C HIS A 200 -9.63 -6.21 1.55
N SER A 201 -9.32 -7.03 2.53
CA SER A 201 -9.17 -6.61 3.93
C SER A 201 -8.50 -7.69 4.76
N HIS A 202 -7.86 -7.27 5.84
CA HIS A 202 -7.28 -8.13 6.86
C HIS A 202 -7.90 -7.85 8.23
N ASN A 203 -7.99 -8.91 9.04
CA ASN A 203 -8.30 -8.81 10.46
C ASN A 203 -7.04 -9.16 11.24
N TYR A 204 -6.26 -8.15 11.63
CA TYR A 204 -5.04 -8.36 12.38
C TYR A 204 -5.33 -8.57 13.86
N THR A 205 -4.63 -9.50 14.47
CA THR A 205 -4.53 -9.55 15.94
C THR A 205 -3.81 -8.32 16.47
N PRO A 206 -3.96 -7.97 17.76
CA PRO A 206 -3.25 -6.82 18.36
C PRO A 206 -1.73 -6.89 18.18
N ALA A 207 -1.15 -8.09 18.19
CA ALA A 207 0.29 -8.29 17.98
C ALA A 207 0.69 -8.02 16.52
N GLN A 208 -0.06 -8.55 15.56
CA GLN A 208 0.18 -8.30 14.13
C GLN A 208 0.00 -6.82 13.78
N ALA A 209 -1.04 -6.17 14.30
CA ALA A 209 -1.27 -4.74 14.13
C ALA A 209 -0.12 -3.90 14.69
N ALA A 210 0.41 -4.26 15.86
CA ALA A 210 1.57 -3.60 16.45
C ALA A 210 2.84 -3.80 15.59
N LYS A 211 3.13 -5.05 15.16
CA LYS A 211 4.29 -5.35 14.31
C LYS A 211 4.27 -4.53 13.01
N ARG A 212 3.12 -4.49 12.34
CA ARG A 212 2.93 -3.71 11.11
C ARG A 212 3.14 -2.22 11.37
N SER A 213 2.48 -1.66 12.40
CA SER A 213 2.58 -0.24 12.73
C SER A 213 3.98 0.18 13.17
N PHE A 214 4.75 -0.72 13.80
CA PHE A 214 6.17 -0.51 14.06
C PHE A 214 6.96 -0.38 12.76
N GLY A 215 6.80 -1.31 11.82
CA GLY A 215 7.49 -1.29 10.53
C GLY A 215 7.16 -0.03 9.71
N GLU A 216 5.88 0.35 9.64
CA GLU A 216 5.43 1.59 9.01
C GLU A 216 6.03 2.83 9.69
N GLY A 217 6.06 2.87 11.03
CA GLY A 217 6.70 3.93 11.80
C GLY A 217 8.19 4.04 11.51
N TYR A 218 8.90 2.90 11.47
CA TYR A 218 10.32 2.83 11.18
C TYR A 218 10.64 3.39 9.78
N ALA A 219 9.89 2.98 8.76
CA ALA A 219 10.09 3.44 7.39
C ALA A 219 9.80 4.93 7.20
N LEU A 220 8.82 5.49 7.94
CA LEU A 220 8.51 6.93 7.87
C LEU A 220 9.71 7.83 8.14
N ALA A 221 10.63 7.44 8.99
CA ALA A 221 11.83 8.21 9.30
C ALA A 221 12.74 8.34 8.08
N ALA A 222 12.87 7.28 7.29
CA ALA A 222 13.67 7.26 6.06
C ALA A 222 12.94 7.92 4.87
N VAL A 223 11.62 7.66 4.74
CA VAL A 223 10.79 8.20 3.64
C VAL A 223 10.58 9.72 3.77
N TRP A 224 10.46 10.22 5.02
CA TRP A 224 10.13 11.62 5.31
C TRP A 224 11.14 12.26 6.27
N PRO A 225 12.44 12.35 5.94
CA PRO A 225 13.48 12.82 6.86
C PRO A 225 13.29 14.28 7.31
N GLY A 226 12.58 15.09 6.54
CA GLY A 226 12.27 16.49 6.89
C GLY A 226 10.99 16.69 7.70
N GLN A 227 10.17 15.66 7.88
CA GLN A 227 8.94 15.78 8.64
C GLN A 227 9.22 15.81 10.14
N LYS A 228 9.06 16.98 10.78
CA LYS A 228 9.07 17.10 12.25
C LYS A 228 7.83 16.40 12.80
N GLN A 229 7.96 15.16 13.22
CA GLN A 229 6.90 14.50 14.00
C GLN A 229 6.99 14.96 15.46
N ASP A 230 5.82 15.22 16.05
CA ASP A 230 5.73 15.48 17.48
C ASP A 230 5.95 14.15 18.22
N LEU A 231 7.15 13.96 18.75
CA LEU A 231 7.56 12.75 19.48
C LEU A 231 7.07 12.72 20.93
N ARG A 232 6.34 13.74 21.39
CA ARG A 232 5.79 13.76 22.75
C ARG A 232 4.72 12.69 22.90
N TRP A 233 5.01 11.72 23.74
CA TRP A 233 4.16 10.57 23.97
C TRP A 233 2.69 10.93 24.28
N PRO A 234 2.38 11.88 25.20
CA PRO A 234 0.99 12.19 25.50
C PRO A 234 0.20 12.70 24.30
N LYS A 235 0.79 13.54 23.46
CA LYS A 235 0.11 14.07 22.27
C LYS A 235 -0.01 13.03 21.17
N THR A 236 1.07 12.32 20.87
CA THR A 236 1.15 11.39 19.74
C THR A 236 0.40 10.10 20.01
N VAL A 237 0.54 9.53 21.20
CA VAL A 237 -0.11 8.27 21.55
C VAL A 237 -1.49 8.51 22.11
N LEU A 238 -1.62 9.20 23.26
CA LEU A 238 -2.91 9.36 23.95
C LEU A 238 -3.87 10.25 23.13
N GLY A 239 -3.42 11.43 22.70
CA GLY A 239 -4.23 12.33 21.89
C GLY A 239 -4.62 11.71 20.55
N GLY A 240 -3.67 11.04 19.87
CA GLY A 240 -3.93 10.29 18.65
C GLY A 240 -4.93 9.15 18.86
N TRP A 241 -4.77 8.37 19.94
CA TRP A 241 -5.68 7.27 20.30
C TRP A 241 -7.10 7.78 20.57
N LEU A 242 -7.27 8.85 21.35
CA LEU A 242 -8.60 9.44 21.60
C LEU A 242 -9.28 9.90 20.30
N ASN A 243 -8.52 10.47 19.39
CA ASN A 243 -9.06 10.87 18.08
C ASN A 243 -9.49 9.65 17.24
N ASP A 244 -8.69 8.56 17.24
CA ASP A 244 -9.06 7.30 16.57
C ASP A 244 -10.35 6.72 17.16
N ILE A 245 -10.47 6.68 18.51
CA ILE A 245 -11.67 6.16 19.18
C ILE A 245 -12.93 6.97 18.84
N ARG A 246 -12.82 8.29 18.73
CA ARG A 246 -13.97 9.13 18.31
C ARG A 246 -14.45 8.75 16.90
N ARG A 247 -13.53 8.44 15.99
CA ARG A 247 -13.86 7.99 14.63
C ARG A 247 -14.47 6.60 14.63
N ASP A 248 -13.82 5.66 15.30
CA ASP A 248 -14.29 4.28 15.40
C ASP A 248 -15.67 4.22 16.07
N LEU A 249 -15.93 5.03 17.12
CA LEU A 249 -17.24 5.14 17.75
C LEU A 249 -18.32 5.63 16.77
N ARG A 250 -18.04 6.69 16.00
CA ARG A 250 -18.99 7.19 15.00
C ARG A 250 -19.27 6.15 13.91
N PHE A 251 -18.24 5.45 13.46
CA PHE A 251 -18.38 4.39 12.47
C PHE A 251 -19.18 3.22 13.03
N CYS A 252 -18.82 2.70 14.20
CA CYS A 252 -19.52 1.58 14.86
C CYS A 252 -20.99 1.91 15.13
N TRP A 253 -21.29 3.13 15.57
CA TRP A 253 -22.67 3.57 15.79
C TRP A 253 -23.47 3.58 14.48
N ARG A 254 -22.95 4.22 13.44
CA ARG A 254 -23.61 4.25 12.12
C ARG A 254 -23.85 2.86 11.53
N ARG A 255 -22.93 1.94 11.76
CA ARG A 255 -22.98 0.55 11.24
C ARG A 255 -23.61 -0.44 12.23
N ARG A 256 -24.09 -0.01 13.39
CA ARG A 256 -24.68 -0.84 14.45
C ARG A 256 -23.73 -1.94 14.96
N ARG A 257 -22.43 -1.61 15.09
CA ARG A 257 -21.34 -2.53 15.49
C ARG A 257 -20.63 -2.08 16.78
N LEU A 258 -21.37 -1.49 17.74
CA LEU A 258 -20.79 -0.95 19.00
C LEU A 258 -20.13 -2.02 19.86
N ASN A 259 -20.54 -3.27 19.75
CA ASN A 259 -19.93 -4.42 20.42
C ASN A 259 -18.45 -4.64 20.03
N GLU A 260 -18.00 -4.12 18.89
CA GLU A 260 -16.60 -4.21 18.44
C GLU A 260 -15.70 -3.07 18.93
N LEU A 261 -16.29 -2.04 19.52
CA LEU A 261 -15.53 -0.86 19.98
C LEU A 261 -14.42 -1.19 21.00
N PRO A 262 -14.62 -2.09 22.00
CA PRO A 262 -13.53 -2.46 22.92
C PRO A 262 -12.34 -3.11 22.22
N HIS A 263 -12.61 -3.91 21.18
CA HIS A 263 -11.53 -4.47 20.35
C HIS A 263 -10.81 -3.39 19.57
N ALA A 264 -11.54 -2.47 18.92
CA ALA A 264 -10.98 -1.34 18.19
C ALA A 264 -10.06 -0.49 19.10
N MET A 265 -10.49 -0.19 20.32
CA MET A 265 -9.69 0.57 21.31
C MET A 265 -8.34 -0.10 21.57
N ARG A 266 -8.33 -1.45 21.75
CA ARG A 266 -7.08 -2.21 21.98
C ARG A 266 -6.17 -2.19 20.76
N ILE A 267 -6.72 -2.35 19.56
CA ILE A 267 -5.96 -2.29 18.30
C ILE A 267 -5.33 -0.90 18.15
N ARG A 268 -6.12 0.18 18.27
CA ARG A 268 -5.63 1.57 18.13
C ARG A 268 -4.53 1.89 19.11
N TRP A 269 -4.67 1.45 20.36
CA TRP A 269 -3.63 1.65 21.37
C TRP A 269 -2.31 1.00 20.95
N ARG A 270 -2.37 -0.28 20.56
CA ARG A 270 -1.18 -1.02 20.10
C ARG A 270 -0.54 -0.38 18.86
N GLN A 271 -1.35 0.03 17.91
CA GLN A 271 -0.88 0.72 16.71
C GLN A 271 -0.15 2.02 17.06
N ARG A 272 -0.72 2.86 17.92
CA ARG A 272 -0.12 4.15 18.30
C ARG A 272 1.20 3.99 19.03
N CYS A 273 1.26 3.11 20.04
CA CYS A 273 2.50 2.85 20.76
C CYS A 273 3.59 2.29 19.83
N ALA A 274 3.25 1.30 19.02
CA ALA A 274 4.20 0.65 18.14
C ALA A 274 4.71 1.59 17.03
N ARG A 275 3.83 2.41 16.43
CA ARG A 275 4.21 3.37 15.40
C ARG A 275 5.19 4.43 15.93
N LEU A 276 4.96 4.96 17.13
CA LEU A 276 5.89 5.90 17.77
C LEU A 276 7.24 5.24 18.03
N ALA A 277 7.25 4.03 18.61
CA ALA A 277 8.48 3.28 18.87
C ALA A 277 9.25 2.98 17.58
N GLY A 278 8.53 2.56 16.53
CA GLY A 278 9.11 2.32 15.20
C GLY A 278 9.74 3.60 14.63
N PHE A 279 9.03 4.72 14.69
CA PHE A 279 9.57 6.00 14.19
C PHE A 279 10.82 6.44 14.96
N GLN A 280 10.84 6.29 16.29
CA GLN A 280 12.02 6.61 17.11
C GLN A 280 13.23 5.73 16.72
N ALA A 281 13.00 4.42 16.55
CA ALA A 281 14.04 3.49 16.12
C ALA A 281 14.55 3.79 14.71
N GLY A 282 13.65 4.05 13.75
CA GLY A 282 13.99 4.39 12.37
C GLY A 282 14.75 5.72 12.28
N TRP A 283 14.36 6.70 13.10
CA TRP A 283 15.05 8.00 13.16
C TRP A 283 16.46 7.86 13.73
N ALA A 284 16.67 7.03 14.75
CA ALA A 284 17.99 6.73 15.28
C ALA A 284 18.89 6.10 14.19
N ALA A 285 18.39 5.06 13.52
CA ALA A 285 19.11 4.39 12.43
C ALA A 285 19.41 5.33 11.25
N TYR A 286 18.46 6.19 10.88
CA TYR A 286 18.70 7.18 9.80
C TYR A 286 19.81 8.15 10.15
N ARG A 287 19.86 8.65 11.38
CA ARG A 287 20.90 9.58 11.85
C ARG A 287 22.29 8.94 11.88
N GLU A 288 22.39 7.66 12.24
CA GLU A 288 23.63 6.91 12.22
C GLU A 288 24.15 6.67 10.80
N ALA A 289 23.24 6.46 9.84
CA ALA A 289 23.59 6.20 8.45
C ALA A 289 23.97 7.48 7.65
N THR A 290 23.59 8.68 8.11
CA THR A 290 23.82 9.95 7.40
C THR A 290 24.39 11.03 8.32
N PRO A 291 25.57 10.83 8.91
CA PRO A 291 26.14 11.79 9.87
C PRO A 291 26.44 13.16 9.26
N GLU A 292 26.92 13.22 8.01
CA GLU A 292 27.33 14.48 7.36
C GLU A 292 26.15 15.36 6.85
N GLN A 293 24.97 14.78 6.61
CA GLN A 293 23.81 15.56 6.15
C GLN A 293 23.01 16.20 7.29
N ASN A 294 23.27 15.81 8.54
CA ASN A 294 22.54 16.32 9.70
C ASN A 294 23.03 17.70 10.19
N GLU A 295 24.23 18.13 9.83
CA GLU A 295 24.75 19.46 10.17
C GLU A 295 24.17 20.59 9.29
N ALA A 296 23.55 20.25 8.14
CA ALA A 296 23.05 21.22 7.16
C ALA A 296 21.58 21.63 7.34
N LEU A 297 20.86 21.15 8.37
CA LEU A 297 19.49 21.59 8.64
C LEU A 297 19.49 22.92 9.40
N PRO A 298 19.04 24.04 8.79
CA PRO A 298 19.00 25.33 9.46
C PRO A 298 18.12 25.26 10.68
N SER A 299 18.69 25.55 11.87
CA SER A 299 17.97 25.85 13.08
C SER A 299 16.95 26.96 12.77
N GLY A 300 15.65 26.63 12.85
CA GLY A 300 14.56 27.50 12.43
C GLY A 300 14.70 28.93 12.98
N ARG A 301 15.01 29.85 12.10
CA ARG A 301 14.82 31.28 12.37
C ARG A 301 13.32 31.53 12.55
N LYS A 302 12.94 31.94 13.73
CA LYS A 302 11.65 32.59 13.98
C LYS A 302 11.51 33.73 12.98
N SER A 303 10.52 33.67 12.11
CA SER A 303 10.11 34.85 11.33
C SER A 303 9.69 35.92 12.33
N GLN A 304 10.50 36.98 12.44
CA GLN A 304 10.06 38.21 13.07
C GLN A 304 8.98 38.81 12.17
N SER A 305 7.79 38.92 12.74
CA SER A 305 6.73 39.75 12.23
C SER A 305 7.20 41.21 12.29
N HIS A 306 7.31 41.82 11.13
CA HIS A 306 7.39 43.30 11.05
C HIS A 306 6.03 43.80 10.57
N GLY A 307 5.48 44.77 11.40
CA GLY A 307 4.63 45.87 11.05
C GLY A 307 3.27 45.60 10.41
#